data_009f7147f9c957cca53797fec352df10
#
_entry.id   009f7147f9c957cca53797fec352df10
#
_cell.length_a   1.000
_cell.length_b   1.000
_cell.length_c   1.000
_cell.angle_alpha   90.00
_cell.angle_beta   90.00
_cell.angle_gamma   90.00
#
_symmetry.space_group_name_H-M   'P 1'
#
loop_
_entity.id
_entity.type
_entity.pdbx_description
1 polymer ?
#
loop_
_entity_poly.entity_id
_entity_poly.type
_entity_poly.pdbx_seq_one_letter_code
_entity_poly.pdbx_strand_id
1 'polypeptide(L)'
;MSYTKIWLHCVWSTKNRDHLISNKFRPVLLSHFREQAKAKNIFLDYINAHEDHVHALINLGKQQNIADIMHLLKGESSNWINKLDEMPFKLQWQDDYF
;
A
#
# COMPACT_ATOMS: atom_id res chain seq x y z
N MET A 1 -5.99 5.24 -32.19
CA MET A 1 -5.71 4.66 -30.87
C MET A 1 -5.53 5.77 -29.85
N SER A 2 -6.24 5.67 -28.74
CA SER A 2 -6.14 6.65 -27.68
C SER A 2 -5.27 6.12 -26.55
N TYR A 3 -4.41 6.96 -26.02
CA TYR A 3 -3.66 6.66 -24.82
C TYR A 3 -4.18 7.53 -23.69
N THR A 4 -4.59 6.88 -22.63
CA THR A 4 -4.97 7.59 -21.41
C THR A 4 -4.08 7.08 -20.28
N LYS A 5 -3.32 7.99 -19.69
CA LYS A 5 -2.54 7.70 -18.50
C LYS A 5 -3.15 8.47 -17.35
N ILE A 6 -3.60 7.74 -16.36
CA ILE A 6 -4.16 8.33 -15.15
C ILE A 6 -3.20 8.01 -14.01
N TRP A 7 -2.60 9.06 -13.46
CA TRP A 7 -1.69 8.97 -12.33
C TRP A 7 -2.42 9.37 -11.08
N LEU A 8 -2.44 8.50 -10.10
CA LEU A 8 -3.11 8.77 -8.84
C LEU A 8 -2.09 8.75 -7.71
N HIS A 9 -2.07 9.81 -6.94
CA HIS A 9 -1.28 9.87 -5.72
C HIS A 9 -2.18 9.44 -4.57
N CYS A 10 -1.89 8.29 -4.01
CA CYS A 10 -2.69 7.68 -2.96
C CYS A 10 -1.96 7.77 -1.63
N VAL A 11 -2.70 8.16 -0.60
CA VAL A 11 -2.16 8.22 0.76
C VAL A 11 -3.11 7.43 1.66
N TRP A 12 -2.56 6.53 2.46
CA TRP A 12 -3.37 5.85 3.47
C TRP A 12 -2.58 5.75 4.76
N SER A 13 -3.29 5.82 5.86
CA SER A 13 -2.67 5.86 7.17
C SER A 13 -3.00 4.62 7.98
N THR A 14 -2.20 4.39 9.01
CA THR A 14 -2.51 3.39 10.02
C THR A 14 -3.74 3.83 10.79
N LYS A 15 -4.44 2.86 11.37
CA LYS A 15 -5.62 3.14 12.18
C LYS A 15 -5.23 4.04 13.35
N ASN A 16 -6.01 5.10 13.56
CA ASN A 16 -5.77 6.12 14.60
C ASN A 16 -4.42 6.81 14.47
N ARG A 17 -3.76 6.71 13.30
CA ARG A 17 -2.45 7.28 13.05
C ARG A 17 -1.38 6.77 14.03
N ASP A 18 -1.51 5.54 14.47
CA ASP A 18 -0.53 4.92 15.34
C ASP A 18 0.80 4.74 14.61
N HIS A 19 1.91 4.97 15.29
CA HIS A 19 3.25 4.87 14.71
C HIS A 19 3.70 3.41 14.61
N LEU A 20 3.09 2.67 13.70
CA LEU A 20 3.31 1.23 13.54
C LEU A 20 4.42 0.89 12.56
N ILE A 21 4.79 1.83 11.69
CA ILE A 21 5.79 1.58 10.65
C ILE A 21 7.14 2.07 11.13
N SER A 22 7.89 1.19 11.77
CA SER A 22 9.22 1.51 12.28
C SER A 22 10.25 1.59 11.16
N ASN A 23 11.40 2.19 11.44
CA ASN A 23 12.50 2.27 10.49
C ASN A 23 12.99 0.88 10.06
N LYS A 24 12.98 -0.07 10.98
CA LYS A 24 13.37 -1.46 10.69
C LYS A 24 12.37 -2.17 9.80
N PHE A 25 11.10 -1.92 10.04
CA PHE A 25 10.00 -2.57 9.33
C PHE A 25 9.73 -1.95 7.96
N ARG A 26 9.98 -0.67 7.80
CA ARG A 26 9.65 0.08 6.58
C ARG A 26 10.15 -0.56 5.29
N PRO A 27 11.44 -0.96 5.17
CA PRO A 27 11.91 -1.57 3.93
C PRO A 27 11.21 -2.89 3.61
N VAL A 28 10.88 -3.66 4.63
CA VAL A 28 10.17 -4.94 4.48
C VAL A 28 8.77 -4.70 3.94
N LEU A 29 8.06 -3.72 4.49
CA LEU A 29 6.73 -3.36 4.06
C LEU A 29 6.72 -2.84 2.62
N LEU A 30 7.65 -1.94 2.27
CA LEU A 30 7.74 -1.39 0.93
C LEU A 30 8.05 -2.46 -0.11
N SER A 31 8.94 -3.38 0.23
CA SER A 31 9.27 -4.50 -0.65
C SER A 31 8.04 -5.38 -0.90
N HIS A 32 7.26 -5.63 0.14
CA HIS A 32 6.03 -6.41 0.02
C HIS A 32 5.01 -5.73 -0.90
N PHE A 33 4.82 -4.42 -0.75
CA PHE A 33 3.92 -3.67 -1.63
C PHE A 33 4.35 -3.77 -3.09
N ARG A 34 5.65 -3.63 -3.36
CA ARG A 34 6.17 -3.73 -4.73
C ARG A 34 5.96 -5.11 -5.32
N GLU A 35 6.18 -6.15 -4.54
CA GLU A 35 5.96 -7.53 -4.97
C GLU A 35 4.50 -7.79 -5.28
N GLN A 36 3.59 -7.33 -4.43
CA GLN A 36 2.16 -7.50 -4.63
C GLN A 36 1.67 -6.73 -5.84
N ALA A 37 2.14 -5.51 -6.02
CA ALA A 37 1.79 -4.70 -7.17
C ALA A 37 2.21 -5.40 -8.47
N LYS A 38 3.42 -5.93 -8.52
CA LYS A 38 3.92 -6.65 -9.68
C LYS A 38 3.09 -7.90 -9.96
N ALA A 39 2.76 -8.66 -8.94
CA ALA A 39 1.97 -9.89 -9.08
C ALA A 39 0.54 -9.64 -9.56
N LYS A 40 -0.01 -8.47 -9.26
CA LYS A 40 -1.39 -8.11 -9.61
C LYS A 40 -1.48 -7.11 -10.76
N ASN A 41 -0.39 -6.88 -11.47
CA ASN A 41 -0.33 -5.96 -12.61
C ASN A 41 -0.75 -4.52 -12.23
N ILE A 42 -0.39 -4.10 -11.06
CA ILE A 42 -0.58 -2.73 -10.60
C ILE A 42 0.71 -1.96 -10.90
N PHE A 43 0.58 -0.88 -11.67
CA PHE A 43 1.74 -0.06 -12.04
C PHE A 43 2.04 0.93 -10.92
N LEU A 44 2.94 0.52 -10.04
CA LEU A 44 3.37 1.30 -8.89
C LEU A 44 4.68 1.99 -9.24
N ASP A 45 4.60 3.30 -9.56
CA ASP A 45 5.78 4.06 -9.94
C ASP A 45 6.62 4.48 -8.75
N TYR A 46 5.95 4.79 -7.67
CA TYR A 46 6.60 5.29 -6.49
C TYR A 46 5.82 4.83 -5.27
N ILE A 47 6.55 4.44 -4.24
CA ILE A 47 5.96 4.17 -2.95
C ILE A 47 6.96 4.53 -1.86
N ASN A 48 6.47 5.16 -0.81
CA ASN A 48 7.25 5.45 0.37
C ASN A 48 6.35 5.41 1.59
N ALA A 49 6.94 5.26 2.75
CA ALA A 49 6.18 5.16 3.99
C ALA A 49 6.84 5.99 5.08
N HIS A 50 6.01 6.52 5.94
CA HIS A 50 6.38 7.16 7.19
C HIS A 50 5.89 6.30 8.36
N GLU A 51 6.01 6.79 9.56
CA GLU A 51 5.67 6.01 10.75
C GLU A 51 4.20 5.61 10.79
N ASP A 52 3.31 6.44 10.25
CA ASP A 52 1.87 6.28 10.36
C ASP A 52 1.12 6.32 9.03
N HIS A 53 1.83 6.40 7.91
CA HIS A 53 1.14 6.47 6.62
C HIS A 53 2.04 6.07 5.46
N VAL A 54 1.41 5.75 4.33
CA VAL A 54 2.07 5.35 3.10
C VAL A 54 1.62 6.27 1.97
N HIS A 55 2.56 6.64 1.11
CA HIS A 55 2.30 7.38 -0.13
C HIS A 55 2.62 6.48 -1.31
N ALA A 56 1.76 6.46 -2.30
CA ALA A 56 2.02 5.71 -3.53
C ALA A 56 1.57 6.50 -4.75
N LEU A 57 2.35 6.43 -5.83
CA LEU A 57 1.95 6.96 -7.13
C LEU A 57 1.65 5.78 -8.03
N ILE A 58 0.39 5.66 -8.42
CA ILE A 58 -0.12 4.53 -9.17
C ILE A 58 -0.60 4.99 -10.54
N ASN A 59 -0.16 4.28 -11.58
CA ASN A 59 -0.67 4.48 -12.93
C ASN A 59 -1.84 3.52 -13.13
N LEU A 60 -3.03 4.09 -13.27
CA LEU A 60 -4.25 3.30 -13.35
C LEU A 60 -4.45 2.76 -14.77
N GLY A 61 -4.60 1.45 -14.88
CA GLY A 61 -4.89 0.79 -16.15
C GLY A 61 -6.36 0.97 -16.57
N LYS A 62 -6.64 0.70 -17.83
CA LYS A 62 -7.97 0.92 -18.42
C LYS A 62 -9.09 0.19 -17.70
N GLN A 63 -8.81 -1.01 -17.23
CA GLN A 63 -9.82 -1.85 -16.58
C GLN A 63 -9.63 -1.94 -15.07
N GLN A 64 -8.78 -1.09 -14.53
CA GLN A 64 -8.50 -1.08 -13.11
C GLN A 64 -9.34 -0.03 -12.40
N ASN A 65 -9.68 -0.33 -11.18
CA ASN A 65 -10.47 0.52 -10.31
C ASN A 65 -9.63 0.82 -9.08
N ILE A 66 -9.50 2.10 -8.73
CA ILE A 66 -8.64 2.50 -7.62
C ILE A 66 -9.12 1.91 -6.28
N ALA A 67 -10.42 1.80 -6.10
CA ALA A 67 -10.95 1.21 -4.87
C ALA A 67 -10.51 -0.25 -4.70
N ASP A 68 -10.54 -1.02 -5.79
CA ASP A 68 -10.09 -2.41 -5.77
C ASP A 68 -8.60 -2.52 -5.50
N ILE A 69 -7.80 -1.63 -6.12
CA ILE A 69 -6.35 -1.59 -5.90
C ILE A 69 -6.04 -1.29 -4.44
N MET A 70 -6.70 -0.29 -3.86
CA MET A 70 -6.48 0.09 -2.47
C MET A 70 -6.91 -1.02 -1.53
N HIS A 71 -8.05 -1.63 -1.80
CA HIS A 71 -8.53 -2.76 -1.00
C HIS A 71 -7.53 -3.91 -1.01
N LEU A 72 -6.99 -4.21 -2.18
CA LEU A 72 -6.00 -5.28 -2.35
C LEU A 72 -4.72 -4.97 -1.59
N LEU A 73 -4.13 -3.79 -1.82
CA LEU A 73 -2.86 -3.41 -1.20
C LEU A 73 -2.97 -3.35 0.32
N LYS A 74 -4.03 -2.77 0.83
CA LYS A 74 -4.26 -2.65 2.27
C LYS A 74 -4.53 -4.02 2.89
N GLY A 75 -5.41 -4.79 2.30
CA GLY A 75 -5.78 -6.11 2.82
C GLY A 75 -4.62 -7.09 2.81
N GLU A 76 -3.91 -7.18 1.69
CA GLU A 76 -2.79 -8.10 1.56
C GLU A 76 -1.65 -7.76 2.50
N SER A 77 -1.33 -6.47 2.65
CA SER A 77 -0.22 -6.05 3.49
C SER A 77 -0.51 -6.33 4.97
N SER A 78 -1.71 -6.01 5.45
CA SER A 78 -2.05 -6.26 6.86
C SER A 78 -2.13 -7.76 7.16
N ASN A 79 -2.69 -8.54 6.23
CA ASN A 79 -2.77 -10.00 6.37
C ASN A 79 -1.37 -10.61 6.45
N TRP A 80 -0.50 -10.23 5.53
CA TRP A 80 0.85 -10.75 5.46
C TRP A 80 1.65 -10.42 6.71
N ILE A 81 1.64 -9.14 7.12
CA ILE A 81 2.45 -8.70 8.25
C ILE A 81 1.96 -9.31 9.57
N ASN A 82 0.65 -9.48 9.72
CA ASN A 82 0.09 -9.99 10.95
C ASN A 82 0.33 -11.49 11.14
N LYS A 83 0.81 -12.17 10.10
CA LYS A 83 1.24 -13.57 10.18
C LYS A 83 2.69 -13.73 10.58
N LEU A 84 3.45 -12.64 10.62
CA LEU A 84 4.85 -12.68 11.04
C LEU A 84 4.94 -12.63 12.56
N ASP A 85 5.55 -13.65 13.14
CA ASP A 85 5.69 -13.75 14.59
C ASP A 85 6.62 -12.70 15.18
N GLU A 86 7.41 -12.04 14.35
CA GLU A 86 8.39 -11.06 14.77
C GLU A 86 7.81 -9.70 15.13
N MET A 87 6.53 -9.48 14.80
CA MET A 87 5.91 -8.18 15.01
C MET A 87 5.30 -8.07 16.40
N PRO A 88 5.69 -7.05 17.18
CA PRO A 88 5.16 -6.86 18.54
C PRO A 88 3.72 -6.33 18.57
N PHE A 89 3.15 -6.00 17.43
CA PHE A 89 1.80 -5.45 17.31
C PHE A 89 1.19 -5.87 15.99
N LYS A 90 -0.12 -5.67 15.86
CA LYS A 90 -0.84 -5.92 14.60
C LYS A 90 -0.92 -4.65 13.79
N LEU A 91 -0.64 -4.76 12.49
CA LEU A 91 -0.82 -3.65 11.57
C LEU A 91 -2.28 -3.55 11.19
N GLN A 92 -2.84 -2.37 11.36
CA GLN A 92 -4.20 -2.04 10.94
C GLN A 92 -4.18 -0.72 10.18
N TRP A 93 -4.88 -0.70 9.06
CA TRP A 93 -5.01 0.51 8.25
C TRP A 93 -6.33 1.22 8.57
N GLN A 94 -6.33 2.53 8.44
CA GLN A 94 -7.55 3.32 8.48
C GLN A 94 -8.41 2.92 7.27
N ASP A 95 -9.72 2.94 7.41
CA ASP A 95 -10.63 2.50 6.34
C ASP A 95 -10.57 3.39 5.09
N ASP A 96 -10.31 4.68 5.29
CA ASP A 96 -10.27 5.65 4.20
C ASP A 96 -8.89 5.78 3.58
N TYR A 97 -8.85 6.36 2.37
CA TYR A 97 -7.61 6.73 1.68
C TYR A 97 -7.84 7.99 0.86
N PHE A 98 -6.77 8.63 0.51
CA PHE A 98 -6.83 9.87 -0.26
C PHE A 98 -5.93 9.81 -1.48
#